data_229b284c6166138baf58a3e1d9a59019
#
_entry.id   229b284c6166138baf58a3e1d9a59019
#
_cell.length_a   1.000
_cell.length_b   1.000
_cell.length_c   1.000
_cell.angle_alpha   90.00
_cell.angle_beta   90.00
_cell.angle_gamma   90.00
#
_symmetry.space_group_name_H-M   'P 1'
#
loop_
_entity.id
_entity.type
_entity.pdbx_description
1 polymer ?
#
loop_
_entity_poly.entity_id
_entity_poly.type
_entity_poly.pdbx_seq_one_letter_code
_entity_poly.pdbx_strand_id
1 'polypeptide(L)'
;VTTSGPLQPGLVYETRTTDYLNYLCYIGLDIDGIKAIAKTIPNDFACPKDSNSDYVSNINYPSIAISKFDGKASKNISRTVTNVGGDGKTVYAVSVDAPSGIVVKVIPDQLTFTKNNEKLSYQVIFSSSTATSLKEDVFGSITWTNGKFKVRSPFVVSSKSGDNDEYVL
;
A
#
# COMPACT_ATOMS: atom_id res chain seq x y z
N VAL A 1 1.90 -9.73 5.10
CA VAL A 1 2.48 -10.98 5.57
C VAL A 1 2.12 -11.17 7.03
N THR A 2 1.39 -12.22 7.35
CA THR A 2 0.93 -12.52 8.70
C THR A 2 1.93 -13.42 9.41
N THR A 3 2.23 -13.15 10.69
CA THR A 3 3.04 -14.02 11.52
C THR A 3 2.23 -15.07 12.29
N SER A 4 0.89 -14.95 12.27
CA SER A 4 -0.04 -15.91 12.88
C SER A 4 -0.40 -17.11 11.99
N GLY A 5 0.24 -17.21 10.83
CA GLY A 5 0.05 -18.29 9.86
C GLY A 5 -0.94 -17.94 8.75
N PRO A 6 -0.80 -18.58 7.57
CA PRO A 6 -1.61 -18.27 6.40
C PRO A 6 -3.10 -18.63 6.53
N LEU A 7 -3.46 -19.46 7.49
CA LEU A 7 -4.84 -19.92 7.72
C LEU A 7 -5.66 -19.02 8.65
N GLN A 8 -5.01 -18.09 9.37
CA GLN A 8 -5.68 -17.14 10.29
C GLN A 8 -4.98 -15.79 10.27
N PRO A 9 -5.18 -14.99 9.22
CA PRO A 9 -4.41 -13.75 9.04
C PRO A 9 -4.82 -12.60 9.96
N GLY A 10 -6.02 -12.60 10.54
CA GLY A 10 -6.57 -11.51 11.35
C GLY A 10 -7.07 -10.33 10.52
N LEU A 11 -6.20 -9.71 9.73
CA LEU A 11 -6.53 -8.67 8.75
C LEU A 11 -6.06 -9.09 7.35
N VAL A 12 -6.85 -8.73 6.33
CA VAL A 12 -6.50 -8.94 4.92
C VAL A 12 -6.62 -7.64 4.12
N TYR A 13 -5.77 -7.52 3.11
CA TYR A 13 -5.85 -6.49 2.08
C TYR A 13 -6.61 -7.05 0.89
N GLU A 14 -7.73 -6.46 0.55
CA GLU A 14 -8.52 -6.86 -0.60
C GLU A 14 -8.20 -5.95 -1.79
N THR A 15 -7.88 -6.57 -2.93
CA THR A 15 -7.77 -5.90 -4.22
C THR A 15 -8.95 -6.33 -5.09
N ARG A 16 -9.55 -5.36 -5.78
CA ARG A 16 -10.64 -5.59 -6.72
C ARG A 16 -10.10 -5.65 -8.15
N THR A 17 -10.91 -6.19 -9.07
CA THR A 17 -10.58 -6.15 -10.51
C THR A 17 -10.32 -4.72 -10.98
N THR A 18 -11.11 -3.74 -10.49
CA THR A 18 -10.92 -2.33 -10.79
C THR A 18 -9.59 -1.77 -10.32
N ASP A 19 -9.04 -2.25 -9.19
CA ASP A 19 -7.74 -1.81 -8.70
C ASP A 19 -6.61 -2.29 -9.62
N TYR A 20 -6.74 -3.51 -10.15
CA TYR A 20 -5.81 -4.04 -11.14
C TYR A 20 -5.90 -3.28 -12.47
N LEU A 21 -7.10 -2.97 -12.94
CA LEU A 21 -7.30 -2.20 -14.16
C LEU A 21 -6.75 -0.77 -14.01
N ASN A 22 -6.98 -0.14 -12.86
CA ASN A 22 -6.38 1.16 -12.55
C ASN A 22 -4.85 1.10 -12.53
N TYR A 23 -4.27 0.04 -11.98
CA TYR A 23 -2.81 -0.17 -12.02
C TYR A 23 -2.29 -0.15 -13.46
N LEU A 24 -2.97 -0.84 -14.39
CA LEU A 24 -2.59 -0.84 -15.80
C LEU A 24 -2.63 0.56 -16.40
N CYS A 25 -3.64 1.38 -16.03
CA CYS A 25 -3.69 2.79 -16.44
C CYS A 25 -2.52 3.59 -15.85
N TYR A 26 -2.17 3.37 -14.57
CA TYR A 26 -1.11 4.10 -13.89
C TYR A 26 0.28 3.82 -14.48
N ILE A 27 0.51 2.61 -15.01
CA ILE A 27 1.74 2.27 -15.72
C ILE A 27 1.75 2.68 -17.20
N GLY A 28 0.71 3.40 -17.66
CA GLY A 28 0.67 4.03 -18.97
C GLY A 28 -0.05 3.25 -20.08
N LEU A 29 -0.75 2.14 -19.74
CA LEU A 29 -1.60 1.46 -20.71
C LEU A 29 -2.90 2.27 -20.95
N ASP A 30 -3.24 2.44 -22.20
CA ASP A 30 -4.54 2.96 -22.59
C ASP A 30 -5.63 1.86 -22.57
N ILE A 31 -6.87 2.23 -22.80
CA ILE A 31 -8.01 1.30 -22.74
C ILE A 31 -7.89 0.17 -23.76
N ASP A 32 -7.27 0.40 -24.91
CA ASP A 32 -7.12 -0.62 -25.95
C ASP A 32 -6.00 -1.60 -25.59
N GLY A 33 -4.91 -1.12 -25.03
CA GLY A 33 -3.87 -1.97 -24.44
C GLY A 33 -4.41 -2.83 -23.29
N ILE A 34 -5.26 -2.26 -22.43
CA ILE A 34 -5.90 -3.02 -21.34
C ILE A 34 -6.83 -4.10 -21.89
N LYS A 35 -7.64 -3.80 -22.92
CA LYS A 35 -8.50 -4.80 -23.59
C LYS A 35 -7.74 -5.94 -24.22
N ALA A 36 -6.51 -5.70 -24.64
CA ALA A 36 -5.67 -6.76 -25.23
C ALA A 36 -5.21 -7.79 -24.21
N ILE A 37 -5.07 -7.43 -22.94
CA ILE A 37 -4.55 -8.30 -21.88
C ILE A 37 -5.60 -8.73 -20.85
N ALA A 38 -6.63 -7.92 -20.60
CA ALA A 38 -7.67 -8.21 -19.62
C ALA A 38 -8.86 -8.92 -20.31
N LYS A 39 -9.15 -10.15 -19.90
CA LYS A 39 -10.25 -10.97 -20.47
C LYS A 39 -11.64 -10.37 -20.19
N THR A 40 -11.79 -9.64 -19.10
CA THR A 40 -13.07 -9.07 -18.68
C THR A 40 -12.83 -7.66 -18.14
N ILE A 41 -13.46 -6.70 -18.77
CA ILE A 41 -13.44 -5.29 -18.36
C ILE A 41 -14.88 -4.87 -18.14
N PRO A 42 -15.23 -4.19 -17.02
CA PRO A 42 -16.55 -3.61 -16.84
C PRO A 42 -16.88 -2.62 -18.00
N ASN A 43 -18.12 -2.65 -18.46
CA ASN A 43 -18.55 -1.84 -19.63
C ASN A 43 -18.38 -0.32 -19.42
N ASP A 44 -18.40 0.12 -18.16
CA ASP A 44 -18.28 1.50 -17.73
C ASP A 44 -16.86 1.88 -17.26
N PHE A 45 -15.90 0.95 -17.40
CA PHE A 45 -14.53 1.22 -16.99
C PHE A 45 -13.83 2.18 -17.93
N ALA A 46 -13.24 3.23 -17.35
CA ALA A 46 -12.35 4.15 -18.03
C ALA A 46 -11.15 4.44 -17.11
N CYS A 47 -9.99 4.68 -17.72
CA CYS A 47 -8.81 5.10 -16.95
C CYS A 47 -9.08 6.43 -16.24
N PRO A 48 -8.65 6.59 -14.99
CA PRO A 48 -8.71 7.87 -14.30
C PRO A 48 -7.99 8.97 -15.10
N LYS A 49 -8.58 10.18 -15.14
CA LYS A 49 -8.11 11.27 -16.02
C LYS A 49 -6.66 11.69 -15.74
N ASP A 50 -6.23 11.61 -14.49
CA ASP A 50 -4.89 12.04 -14.05
C ASP A 50 -3.98 10.83 -13.77
N SER A 51 -4.17 9.72 -14.49
CA SER A 51 -3.38 8.50 -14.32
C SER A 51 -1.90 8.77 -14.52
N ASN A 52 -1.11 8.45 -13.49
CA ASN A 52 0.34 8.48 -13.56
C ASN A 52 0.94 7.42 -12.61
N SER A 53 2.23 7.14 -12.74
CA SER A 53 2.93 6.12 -11.95
C SER A 53 2.95 6.40 -10.44
N ASP A 54 2.72 7.63 -10.00
CA ASP A 54 2.71 7.97 -8.57
C ASP A 54 1.51 7.35 -7.85
N TYR A 55 0.41 7.06 -8.56
CA TYR A 55 -0.77 6.41 -8.00
C TYR A 55 -0.61 4.89 -7.78
N VAL A 56 0.44 4.26 -8.31
CA VAL A 56 0.75 2.85 -8.06
C VAL A 56 0.93 2.58 -6.57
N SER A 57 1.49 3.53 -5.83
CA SER A 57 1.67 3.43 -4.37
C SER A 57 0.34 3.37 -3.58
N ASN A 58 -0.78 3.84 -4.16
CA ASN A 58 -2.11 3.82 -3.54
C ASN A 58 -2.91 2.54 -3.79
N ILE A 59 -2.39 1.60 -4.57
CA ILE A 59 -3.05 0.31 -4.74
C ILE A 59 -3.03 -0.44 -3.40
N ASN A 60 -4.16 -1.07 -3.06
CA ASN A 60 -4.36 -1.71 -1.75
C ASN A 60 -3.58 -3.02 -1.60
N TYR A 61 -2.27 -2.99 -1.84
CA TYR A 61 -1.38 -4.12 -1.58
C TYR A 61 -0.88 -4.15 -0.13
N PRO A 62 -0.57 -5.33 0.41
CA PRO A 62 0.02 -5.46 1.73
C PRO A 62 1.44 -4.88 1.84
N SER A 63 2.14 -4.72 0.72
CA SER A 63 3.43 -4.04 0.63
C SER A 63 3.27 -2.62 0.12
N ILE A 64 4.23 -1.74 0.44
CA ILE A 64 4.22 -0.33 0.08
C ILE A 64 5.52 0.01 -0.62
N ALA A 65 5.42 0.60 -1.82
CA ALA A 65 6.57 1.12 -2.55
C ALA A 65 6.36 2.62 -2.81
N ILE A 66 7.29 3.44 -2.35
CA ILE A 66 7.33 4.89 -2.57
C ILE A 66 8.50 5.20 -3.48
N SER A 67 8.23 5.72 -4.67
CA SER A 67 9.24 6.18 -5.64
C SER A 67 9.29 7.71 -5.71
N LYS A 68 10.33 8.24 -6.34
CA LYS A 68 10.54 9.69 -6.53
C LYS A 68 10.47 10.48 -5.21
N PHE A 69 11.00 9.90 -4.14
CA PHE A 69 11.02 10.56 -2.84
C PHE A 69 12.22 11.50 -2.73
N ASP A 70 11.98 12.79 -2.95
CA ASP A 70 13.01 13.84 -2.94
C ASP A 70 13.35 14.38 -1.54
N GLY A 71 12.60 13.94 -0.52
CA GLY A 71 12.75 14.38 0.86
C GLY A 71 12.21 15.79 1.15
N LYS A 72 11.77 16.54 0.15
CA LYS A 72 11.23 17.90 0.30
C LYS A 72 9.75 17.91 0.63
N ALA A 73 9.01 17.02 -0.01
CA ALA A 73 7.57 16.86 0.21
C ALA A 73 7.25 15.51 0.85
N SER A 74 6.20 15.48 1.67
CA SER A 74 5.67 14.23 2.21
C SER A 74 4.92 13.45 1.13
N LYS A 75 5.06 12.13 1.15
CA LYS A 75 4.21 11.21 0.36
C LYS A 75 3.16 10.59 1.26
N ASN A 76 1.91 10.63 0.82
CA ASN A 76 0.77 10.10 1.57
C ASN A 76 0.12 8.98 0.75
N ILE A 77 -0.09 7.84 1.39
CA ILE A 77 -0.79 6.70 0.80
C ILE A 77 -1.91 6.22 1.70
N SER A 78 -2.94 5.62 1.11
CA SER A 78 -4.05 4.99 1.82
C SER A 78 -4.01 3.48 1.68
N ARG A 79 -4.50 2.80 2.72
CA ARG A 79 -4.73 1.35 2.72
C ARG A 79 -6.05 1.05 3.42
N THR A 80 -6.70 0.00 2.96
CA THR A 80 -7.93 -0.53 3.56
C THR A 80 -7.71 -1.97 3.95
N VAL A 81 -8.05 -2.32 5.17
CA VAL A 81 -7.95 -3.68 5.70
C VAL A 81 -9.32 -4.18 6.12
N THR A 82 -9.52 -5.48 5.93
CA THR A 82 -10.74 -6.20 6.31
C THR A 82 -10.44 -7.10 7.50
N ASN A 83 -11.25 -7.01 8.55
CA ASN A 83 -11.15 -7.91 9.70
C ASN A 83 -11.65 -9.31 9.31
N VAL A 84 -10.80 -10.31 9.44
CA VAL A 84 -11.12 -11.73 9.26
C VAL A 84 -10.77 -12.54 10.51
N GLY A 85 -10.53 -11.86 11.62
CA GLY A 85 -10.18 -12.46 12.91
C GLY A 85 -11.37 -12.96 13.73
N GLY A 86 -12.60 -12.76 13.26
CA GLY A 86 -13.84 -13.16 13.90
C GLY A 86 -14.71 -11.98 14.33
N ASP A 87 -15.87 -12.31 14.92
CA ASP A 87 -16.80 -11.34 15.48
C ASP A 87 -16.37 -10.87 16.86
N GLY A 88 -16.88 -9.72 17.24
CA GLY A 88 -16.61 -9.06 18.51
C GLY A 88 -15.62 -7.89 18.38
N LYS A 89 -15.63 -7.06 19.42
CA LYS A 89 -14.76 -5.88 19.44
C LYS A 89 -13.29 -6.29 19.54
N THR A 90 -12.48 -5.81 18.61
CA THR A 90 -11.03 -5.99 18.62
C THR A 90 -10.34 -4.68 18.24
N VAL A 91 -9.21 -4.38 18.89
CA VAL A 91 -8.42 -3.17 18.64
C VAL A 91 -7.04 -3.59 18.17
N TYR A 92 -6.67 -3.13 16.99
CA TYR A 92 -5.32 -3.25 16.46
C TYR A 92 -4.57 -1.94 16.69
N ALA A 93 -3.39 -2.02 17.27
CA ALA A 93 -2.47 -0.90 17.40
C ALA A 93 -1.34 -1.04 16.36
N VAL A 94 -0.88 0.08 15.84
CA VAL A 94 0.23 0.09 14.88
C VAL A 94 1.57 0.25 15.59
N SER A 95 2.57 -0.44 15.07
CA SER A 95 3.98 -0.15 15.32
C SER A 95 4.70 0.06 13.99
N VAL A 96 5.66 0.98 13.98
CA VAL A 96 6.46 1.33 12.80
C VAL A 96 7.92 1.04 13.07
N ASP A 97 8.53 0.30 12.17
CA ASP A 97 9.97 0.11 12.10
C ASP A 97 10.49 0.88 10.88
N ALA A 98 11.02 2.08 11.13
CA ALA A 98 11.48 2.98 10.09
C ALA A 98 13.01 3.13 10.15
N PRO A 99 13.68 3.16 8.98
CA PRO A 99 15.11 3.40 8.91
C PRO A 99 15.44 4.85 9.26
N SER A 100 16.69 5.12 9.62
CA SER A 100 17.16 6.47 9.86
C SER A 100 16.98 7.34 8.60
N GLY A 101 16.59 8.60 8.80
CA GLY A 101 16.34 9.54 7.70
C GLY A 101 14.90 9.60 7.22
N ILE A 102 14.06 8.62 7.57
CA ILE A 102 12.64 8.59 7.22
C ILE A 102 11.78 8.65 8.48
N VAL A 103 10.78 9.50 8.45
CA VAL A 103 9.70 9.56 9.45
C VAL A 103 8.44 8.99 8.82
N VAL A 104 7.87 8.00 9.45
CA VAL A 104 6.63 7.33 8.99
C VAL A 104 5.56 7.53 10.04
N LYS A 105 4.46 8.16 9.65
CA LYS A 105 3.29 8.39 10.51
C LYS A 105 2.09 7.63 9.95
N VAL A 106 1.38 6.91 10.81
CA VAL A 106 0.16 6.18 10.46
C VAL A 106 -1.04 6.83 11.16
N ILE A 107 -2.12 7.09 10.41
CA ILE A 107 -3.32 7.75 10.90
C ILE A 107 -4.57 6.98 10.44
N PRO A 108 -5.42 6.50 11.36
CA PRO A 108 -5.24 6.51 12.82
C PRO A 108 -4.15 5.50 13.25
N ASP A 109 -3.66 5.62 14.48
CA ASP A 109 -2.69 4.70 15.08
C ASP A 109 -3.35 3.46 15.71
N GLN A 110 -4.67 3.45 15.77
CA GLN A 110 -5.49 2.31 16.21
C GLN A 110 -6.66 2.09 15.28
N LEU A 111 -6.98 0.82 15.02
CA LEU A 111 -8.16 0.38 14.28
C LEU A 111 -9.05 -0.46 15.19
N THR A 112 -10.28 0.00 15.41
CA THR A 112 -11.26 -0.71 16.23
C THR A 112 -12.32 -1.35 15.35
N PHE A 113 -12.31 -2.68 15.28
CA PHE A 113 -13.33 -3.46 14.59
C PHE A 113 -14.35 -3.99 15.58
N THR A 114 -15.60 -4.12 15.14
CA THR A 114 -16.73 -4.61 15.96
C THR A 114 -17.26 -5.96 15.48
N LYS A 115 -16.97 -6.31 14.22
CA LYS A 115 -17.48 -7.54 13.58
C LYS A 115 -16.52 -8.07 12.52
N ASN A 116 -16.75 -9.31 12.15
CA ASN A 116 -16.06 -9.93 11.02
C ASN A 116 -16.45 -9.24 9.69
N ASN A 117 -15.55 -9.23 8.73
CA ASN A 117 -15.69 -8.58 7.42
C ASN A 117 -15.87 -7.05 7.46
N GLU A 118 -15.66 -6.41 8.61
CA GLU A 118 -15.62 -4.95 8.70
C GLU A 118 -14.34 -4.41 8.06
N LYS A 119 -14.47 -3.30 7.30
CA LYS A 119 -13.38 -2.65 6.59
C LYS A 119 -13.07 -1.31 7.22
N LEU A 120 -11.80 -1.06 7.49
CA LEU A 120 -11.30 0.22 7.96
C LEU A 120 -10.10 0.65 7.14
N SER A 121 -9.99 1.96 6.94
CA SER A 121 -8.89 2.57 6.18
C SER A 121 -7.96 3.33 7.10
N TYR A 122 -6.69 3.39 6.71
CA TYR A 122 -5.67 4.20 7.34
C TYR A 122 -4.78 4.87 6.31
N GLN A 123 -4.12 5.94 6.72
CA GLN A 123 -3.16 6.65 5.90
C GLN A 123 -1.75 6.46 6.45
N VAL A 124 -0.78 6.39 5.56
CA VAL A 124 0.64 6.35 5.89
C VAL A 124 1.33 7.53 5.24
N ILE A 125 1.97 8.35 6.05
CA ILE A 125 2.66 9.56 5.62
C ILE A 125 4.16 9.32 5.78
N PHE A 126 4.88 9.40 4.67
CA PHE A 126 6.35 9.32 4.61
C PHE A 126 6.93 10.72 4.47
N SER A 127 7.85 11.08 5.35
CA SER A 127 8.58 12.35 5.30
C SER A 127 10.05 12.13 5.62
N SER A 128 10.91 13.03 5.12
CA SER A 128 12.33 12.98 5.46
C SER A 128 12.60 13.74 6.77
N SER A 129 13.47 13.23 7.60
CA SER A 129 13.92 13.94 8.81
C SER A 129 14.88 15.07 8.51
N THR A 130 15.49 15.11 7.32
CA THR A 130 16.58 16.02 6.95
C THR A 130 16.28 16.91 5.74
N ALA A 131 15.08 16.77 5.13
CA ALA A 131 14.67 17.47 3.91
C ALA A 131 15.67 17.27 2.72
N THR A 132 16.36 16.13 2.69
CA THR A 132 17.31 15.77 1.65
C THR A 132 16.87 14.47 0.97
N SER A 133 17.22 14.32 -0.31
CA SER A 133 16.99 13.09 -1.05
C SER A 133 17.76 11.92 -0.44
N LEU A 134 17.17 10.74 -0.49
CA LEU A 134 17.83 9.51 -0.09
C LEU A 134 18.99 9.20 -1.05
N LYS A 135 20.10 8.71 -0.51
CA LYS A 135 21.24 8.24 -1.31
C LYS A 135 20.99 6.83 -1.86
N GLU A 136 20.28 6.02 -1.10
CA GLU A 136 19.96 4.63 -1.37
C GLU A 136 18.51 4.34 -1.03
N ASP A 137 17.98 3.24 -1.56
CA ASP A 137 16.67 2.75 -1.17
C ASP A 137 16.68 2.31 0.28
N VAL A 138 15.65 2.69 1.02
CA VAL A 138 15.52 2.35 2.43
C VAL A 138 14.28 1.49 2.67
N PHE A 139 14.38 0.58 3.63
CA PHE A 139 13.37 -0.43 3.92
C PHE A 139 12.91 -0.34 5.37
N GLY A 140 11.64 -0.62 5.57
CA GLY A 140 11.04 -0.68 6.89
C GLY A 140 9.74 -1.46 6.87
N SER A 141 8.96 -1.33 7.93
CA SER A 141 7.67 -2.01 8.01
C SER A 141 6.68 -1.32 8.94
N ILE A 142 5.42 -1.56 8.67
CA ILE A 142 4.27 -1.20 9.51
C ILE A 142 3.65 -2.50 10.00
N THR A 143 3.37 -2.61 11.29
CA THR A 143 2.81 -3.81 11.88
C THR A 143 1.58 -3.46 12.71
N TRP A 144 0.43 -4.06 12.34
CA TRP A 144 -0.79 -4.02 13.12
C TRP A 144 -0.89 -5.24 14.01
N THR A 145 -1.17 -5.07 15.31
CA THR A 145 -1.35 -6.18 16.24
C THR A 145 -2.48 -5.90 17.24
N ASN A 146 -3.24 -6.94 17.56
CA ASN A 146 -4.22 -6.94 18.64
C ASN A 146 -3.81 -7.89 19.81
N GLY A 147 -2.54 -8.31 19.82
CA GLY A 147 -2.02 -9.28 20.78
C GLY A 147 -2.16 -10.75 20.35
N LYS A 148 -3.20 -11.07 19.57
CA LYS A 148 -3.43 -12.42 19.02
C LYS A 148 -2.93 -12.55 17.58
N PHE A 149 -3.23 -11.54 16.75
CA PHE A 149 -2.82 -11.49 15.36
C PHE A 149 -1.78 -10.40 15.15
N LYS A 150 -0.88 -10.64 14.21
CA LYS A 150 0.16 -9.70 13.82
C LYS A 150 0.25 -9.63 12.30
N VAL A 151 -0.02 -8.46 11.74
CA VAL A 151 -0.07 -8.21 10.30
C VAL A 151 1.00 -7.20 9.94
N ARG A 152 2.04 -7.64 9.25
CA ARG A 152 3.20 -6.84 8.87
C ARG A 152 3.14 -6.46 7.41
N SER A 153 3.26 -5.17 7.12
CA SER A 153 3.36 -4.58 5.79
C SER A 153 4.77 -4.01 5.60
N PRO A 154 5.62 -4.62 4.78
CA PRO A 154 6.92 -4.07 4.45
C PRO A 154 6.76 -2.85 3.54
N PHE A 155 7.69 -1.90 3.66
CA PHE A 155 7.78 -0.79 2.73
C PHE A 155 9.21 -0.57 2.22
N VAL A 156 9.31 0.03 1.05
CA VAL A 156 10.53 0.56 0.45
C VAL A 156 10.30 2.01 0.04
N VAL A 157 11.26 2.87 0.30
CA VAL A 157 11.26 4.27 -0.15
C VAL A 157 12.50 4.50 -0.99
N SER A 158 12.31 4.95 -2.24
CA SER A 158 13.35 5.22 -3.22
C SER A 158 13.29 6.66 -3.73
N SER A 159 14.44 7.29 -3.88
CA SER A 159 14.55 8.59 -4.55
C SER A 159 14.54 8.46 -6.08
N LYS A 160 14.78 7.26 -6.61
CA LYS A 160 14.80 7.01 -8.04
C LYS A 160 13.39 7.04 -8.62
N SER A 161 13.29 7.44 -9.87
CA SER A 161 12.11 7.19 -10.69
C SER A 161 12.02 5.69 -10.92
N GLY A 162 10.81 5.12 -10.84
CA GLY A 162 10.58 3.72 -11.23
C GLY A 162 10.62 3.51 -12.74
N ASP A 163 11.36 4.33 -13.47
CA ASP A 163 11.58 4.15 -14.89
C ASP A 163 12.50 2.96 -15.11
N ASN A 164 11.98 2.05 -15.91
CA ASN A 164 12.59 0.88 -16.48
C ASN A 164 14.09 1.06 -16.81
N ASP A 165 14.96 0.76 -15.87
CA ASP A 165 16.28 0.30 -16.24
C ASP A 165 16.17 -1.20 -16.47
N GLU A 166 15.92 -1.53 -17.74
CA GLU A 166 16.38 -2.69 -18.48
C GLU A 166 16.60 -3.96 -17.63
N TYR A 167 15.51 -4.69 -17.35
CA TYR A 167 15.66 -6.14 -17.17
C TYR A 167 15.88 -6.75 -18.56
N VAL A 168 17.13 -6.68 -19.03
CA VAL A 168 17.60 -7.59 -20.07
C VAL A 168 17.66 -8.97 -19.44
N LEU A 169 16.79 -9.85 -19.92
CA LEU A 169 16.83 -11.28 -19.67
C LEU A 169 18.08 -11.88 -20.30
#